data_8bc7b924bf13ffb89d1d86cf1517faf5
#
_entry.id   8bc7b924bf13ffb89d1d86cf1517faf5
#
_cell.length_a   1.000
_cell.length_b   1.000
_cell.length_c   1.000
_cell.angle_alpha   90.00
_cell.angle_beta   90.00
_cell.angle_gamma   90.00
#
_symmetry.space_group_name_H-M   'P 1'
#
loop_
_entity.id
_entity.type
_entity.pdbx_description
1 polymer ?
#
loop_
_entity_poly.entity_id
_entity_poly.type
_entity_poly.pdbx_seq_one_letter_code
_entity_poly.pdbx_strand_id
1 'polypeptide(L)'
;MQNKVVIITGASSGIGRAAALLFAKKGSKVIAIGRNSKELSSLKEEFDEKKGSIKTVLADLLETTQIDKLVTDVVDSFGQIDVLINSAGIIANGSIETTSLDDWDKMMNINLRSVFYMMHKCVPHLEKTKGNVVNVSSITGLRAFPNVLAYCVSKAATDQLTRCSALELAPKGVRVNAVNPGVTVTNLHKRGGMESEKYADFLEYSKTTHPLGRVGKPLEVAELIYYLASEKASWITGVTYEIDGGRGQTCAR
;
A
#
# COMPACT_ATOMS: atom_id res chain seq x y z
N MET A 1 -3.38 -16.03 -10.03
CA MET A 1 -4.27 -15.03 -9.40
C MET A 1 -5.67 -15.02 -10.04
N GLN A 2 -5.93 -15.93 -10.99
CA GLN A 2 -7.25 -16.03 -11.63
C GLN A 2 -8.34 -16.33 -10.59
N ASN A 3 -9.45 -15.62 -10.66
CA ASN A 3 -10.61 -15.70 -9.74
C ASN A 3 -10.33 -15.39 -8.26
N LYS A 4 -9.11 -15.00 -7.88
CA LYS A 4 -8.79 -14.58 -6.52
C LYS A 4 -9.47 -13.26 -6.18
N VAL A 5 -10.00 -13.15 -4.96
CA VAL A 5 -10.63 -11.95 -4.42
C VAL A 5 -9.57 -11.11 -3.71
N VAL A 6 -9.34 -9.91 -4.23
CA VAL A 6 -8.23 -9.03 -3.82
C VAL A 6 -8.78 -7.69 -3.35
N ILE A 7 -8.57 -7.36 -2.09
CA ILE A 7 -8.89 -6.04 -1.53
C ILE A 7 -7.66 -5.15 -1.66
N ILE A 8 -7.83 -3.94 -2.22
CA ILE A 8 -6.76 -2.96 -2.38
C ILE A 8 -7.21 -1.62 -1.81
N THR A 9 -6.57 -1.16 -0.74
CA THR A 9 -6.79 0.17 -0.19
C THR A 9 -5.95 1.22 -0.92
N GLY A 10 -6.42 2.47 -0.96
CA GLY A 10 -5.70 3.53 -1.69
C GLY A 10 -5.68 3.35 -3.22
N ALA A 11 -6.63 2.59 -3.77
CA ALA A 11 -6.67 2.23 -5.19
C ALA A 11 -7.07 3.39 -6.12
N SER A 12 -7.45 4.55 -5.61
CA SER A 12 -7.80 5.71 -6.43
C SER A 12 -6.62 6.31 -7.19
N SER A 13 -5.37 6.05 -6.80
CA SER A 13 -4.19 6.63 -7.47
C SER A 13 -2.90 5.87 -7.19
N GLY A 14 -1.82 6.23 -7.90
CA GLY A 14 -0.46 5.78 -7.62
C GLY A 14 -0.30 4.26 -7.62
N ILE A 15 0.41 3.74 -6.62
CA ILE A 15 0.74 2.32 -6.50
C ILE A 15 -0.52 1.46 -6.37
N GLY A 16 -1.49 1.89 -5.53
CA GLY A 16 -2.75 1.15 -5.35
C GLY A 16 -3.55 1.04 -6.64
N ARG A 17 -3.63 2.12 -7.46
CA ARG A 17 -4.28 2.10 -8.78
C ARG A 17 -3.57 1.15 -9.75
N ALA A 18 -2.24 1.25 -9.82
CA ALA A 18 -1.45 0.37 -10.68
C ALA A 18 -1.60 -1.10 -10.29
N ALA A 19 -1.63 -1.40 -8.98
CA ALA A 19 -1.90 -2.74 -8.48
C ALA A 19 -3.32 -3.21 -8.85
N ALA A 20 -4.35 -2.36 -8.69
CA ALA A 20 -5.72 -2.72 -9.03
C ALA A 20 -5.87 -3.12 -10.51
N LEU A 21 -5.32 -2.31 -11.41
CA LEU A 21 -5.29 -2.61 -12.85
C LEU A 21 -4.52 -3.89 -13.17
N LEU A 22 -3.35 -4.08 -12.57
CA LEU A 22 -2.52 -5.25 -12.82
C LEU A 22 -3.21 -6.54 -12.35
N PHE A 23 -3.73 -6.57 -11.12
CA PHE A 23 -4.42 -7.75 -10.59
C PHE A 23 -5.67 -8.10 -11.40
N ALA A 24 -6.46 -7.10 -11.78
CA ALA A 24 -7.64 -7.31 -12.63
C ALA A 24 -7.25 -7.84 -14.03
N LYS A 25 -6.22 -7.28 -14.67
CA LYS A 25 -5.68 -7.78 -15.96
C LYS A 25 -5.19 -9.23 -15.86
N LYS A 26 -4.73 -9.65 -14.68
CA LYS A 26 -4.30 -11.04 -14.40
C LYS A 26 -5.46 -11.96 -13.94
N GLY A 27 -6.71 -11.50 -14.02
CA GLY A 27 -7.91 -12.30 -13.80
C GLY A 27 -8.44 -12.32 -12.36
N SER A 28 -7.96 -11.42 -11.49
CA SER A 28 -8.48 -11.30 -10.13
C SER A 28 -9.78 -10.51 -10.09
N LYS A 29 -10.61 -10.76 -9.06
CA LYS A 29 -11.74 -9.94 -8.68
C LYS A 29 -11.24 -8.89 -7.68
N VAL A 30 -11.05 -7.66 -8.13
CA VAL A 30 -10.45 -6.58 -7.34
C VAL A 30 -11.52 -5.72 -6.69
N ILE A 31 -11.41 -5.53 -5.38
CA ILE A 31 -12.18 -4.55 -4.62
C ILE A 31 -11.26 -3.34 -4.37
N ALA A 32 -11.48 -2.29 -5.15
CA ALA A 32 -10.67 -1.08 -5.17
C ALA A 32 -11.27 -0.03 -4.23
N ILE A 33 -10.57 0.26 -3.13
CA ILE A 33 -11.06 1.14 -2.07
C ILE A 33 -10.35 2.50 -2.13
N GLY A 34 -11.10 3.58 -2.01
CA GLY A 34 -10.57 4.94 -1.95
C GLY A 34 -11.61 5.94 -1.46
N ARG A 35 -11.19 7.20 -1.28
CA ARG A 35 -12.04 8.32 -0.83
C ARG A 35 -12.47 9.26 -1.96
N ASN A 36 -11.90 9.12 -3.13
CA ASN A 36 -12.19 9.97 -4.28
C ASN A 36 -13.03 9.20 -5.31
N SER A 37 -14.31 9.53 -5.39
CA SER A 37 -15.27 8.86 -6.27
C SER A 37 -14.92 9.04 -7.74
N LYS A 38 -14.47 10.23 -8.16
CA LYS A 38 -14.08 10.52 -9.56
C LYS A 38 -12.91 9.65 -10.00
N GLU A 39 -11.87 9.56 -9.16
CA GLU A 39 -10.71 8.72 -9.44
C GLU A 39 -11.05 7.22 -9.47
N LEU A 40 -11.96 6.78 -8.59
CA LEU A 40 -12.44 5.40 -8.60
C LEU A 40 -13.28 5.09 -9.84
N SER A 41 -14.13 6.01 -10.30
CA SER A 41 -14.87 5.87 -11.55
C SER A 41 -13.93 5.78 -12.75
N SER A 42 -12.96 6.69 -12.84
CA SER A 42 -11.91 6.66 -13.87
C SER A 42 -11.08 5.37 -13.85
N LEU A 43 -10.79 4.80 -12.67
CA LEU A 43 -10.14 3.50 -12.57
C LEU A 43 -10.97 2.38 -13.23
N LYS A 44 -12.29 2.39 -13.01
CA LYS A 44 -13.20 1.40 -13.58
C LYS A 44 -13.31 1.55 -15.11
N GLU A 45 -13.35 2.79 -15.61
CA GLU A 45 -13.40 3.09 -17.05
C GLU A 45 -12.10 2.70 -17.77
N GLU A 46 -10.95 2.83 -17.12
CA GLU A 46 -9.63 2.44 -17.68
C GLU A 46 -9.49 0.92 -17.83
N PHE A 47 -10.25 0.15 -17.07
CA PHE A 47 -10.15 -1.31 -17.07
C PHE A 47 -11.05 -1.95 -18.12
N ASP A 48 -10.46 -2.65 -19.11
CA ASP A 48 -11.16 -3.51 -20.08
C ASP A 48 -11.42 -4.90 -19.49
N GLU A 49 -12.67 -5.22 -19.18
CA GLU A 49 -13.14 -6.35 -18.36
C GLU A 49 -13.04 -7.74 -19.05
N LYS A 50 -11.98 -8.05 -19.79
CA LYS A 50 -11.87 -9.33 -20.50
C LYS A 50 -11.50 -10.54 -19.64
N LYS A 51 -10.85 -10.35 -18.48
CA LYS A 51 -10.31 -11.47 -17.68
C LYS A 51 -10.67 -11.42 -16.21
N GLY A 52 -10.69 -10.26 -15.59
CA GLY A 52 -11.01 -10.06 -14.18
C GLY A 52 -12.10 -9.02 -14.01
N SER A 53 -12.20 -8.43 -12.82
CA SER A 53 -13.16 -7.36 -12.54
C SER A 53 -12.64 -6.36 -11.53
N ILE A 54 -13.13 -5.12 -11.59
CA ILE A 54 -12.90 -4.10 -10.57
C ILE A 54 -14.24 -3.63 -10.02
N LYS A 55 -14.48 -3.88 -8.73
CA LYS A 55 -15.56 -3.27 -7.95
C LYS A 55 -14.97 -2.14 -7.13
N THR A 56 -15.41 -0.92 -7.36
CA THR A 56 -14.98 0.25 -6.60
C THR A 56 -15.82 0.45 -5.35
N VAL A 57 -15.19 0.80 -4.24
CA VAL A 57 -15.86 1.09 -2.96
C VAL A 57 -15.34 2.41 -2.40
N LEU A 58 -16.27 3.34 -2.18
CA LEU A 58 -15.98 4.61 -1.51
C LEU A 58 -15.99 4.39 0.00
N ALA A 59 -14.85 4.52 0.65
CA ALA A 59 -14.75 4.36 2.10
C ALA A 59 -13.61 5.20 2.69
N ASP A 60 -13.84 5.74 3.89
CA ASP A 60 -12.79 6.30 4.73
C ASP A 60 -12.32 5.24 5.73
N LEU A 61 -11.03 4.93 5.68
CA LEU A 61 -10.42 3.91 6.55
C LEU A 61 -10.19 4.41 8.00
N LEU A 62 -10.48 5.66 8.29
CA LEU A 62 -10.53 6.18 9.66
C LEU A 62 -11.81 5.73 10.38
N GLU A 63 -12.87 5.46 9.64
CA GLU A 63 -14.17 5.04 10.12
C GLU A 63 -14.24 3.50 10.21
N THR A 64 -14.09 2.98 11.42
CA THR A 64 -14.08 1.51 11.66
C THR A 64 -15.36 0.83 11.17
N THR A 65 -16.51 1.46 11.32
CA THR A 65 -17.80 0.96 10.84
C THR A 65 -17.85 0.80 9.32
N GLN A 66 -17.17 1.66 8.57
CA GLN A 66 -17.06 1.53 7.11
C GLN A 66 -16.17 0.35 6.73
N ILE A 67 -15.07 0.10 7.48
CA ILE A 67 -14.22 -1.09 7.30
C ILE A 67 -15.01 -2.37 7.60
N ASP A 68 -15.75 -2.40 8.70
CA ASP A 68 -16.57 -3.55 9.09
C ASP A 68 -17.57 -3.90 8.00
N LYS A 69 -18.34 -2.90 7.57
CA LYS A 69 -19.31 -3.07 6.47
C LYS A 69 -18.64 -3.53 5.18
N LEU A 70 -17.52 -2.93 4.80
CA LEU A 70 -16.77 -3.26 3.60
C LEU A 70 -16.35 -4.74 3.59
N VAL A 71 -15.74 -5.23 4.68
CA VAL A 71 -15.29 -6.62 4.76
C VAL A 71 -16.49 -7.57 4.69
N THR A 72 -17.58 -7.26 5.41
CA THR A 72 -18.83 -8.03 5.36
C THR A 72 -19.39 -8.08 3.94
N ASP A 73 -19.56 -6.92 3.28
CA ASP A 73 -20.10 -6.82 1.90
C ASP A 73 -19.25 -7.61 0.88
N VAL A 74 -17.91 -7.65 1.07
CA VAL A 74 -17.01 -8.43 0.21
C VAL A 74 -17.23 -9.93 0.43
N VAL A 75 -17.30 -10.36 1.69
CA VAL A 75 -17.53 -11.79 2.00
C VAL A 75 -18.88 -12.26 1.52
N ASP A 76 -19.93 -11.46 1.72
CA ASP A 76 -21.29 -11.78 1.23
C ASP A 76 -21.35 -11.84 -0.29
N SER A 77 -20.62 -10.94 -0.99
CA SER A 77 -20.65 -10.89 -2.47
C SER A 77 -19.78 -11.94 -3.15
N PHE A 78 -18.64 -12.32 -2.54
CA PHE A 78 -17.63 -13.16 -3.19
C PHE A 78 -17.32 -14.45 -2.43
N GLY A 79 -17.81 -14.62 -1.20
CA GLY A 79 -17.63 -15.80 -0.36
C GLY A 79 -16.24 -15.94 0.28
N GLN A 80 -15.26 -15.13 -0.11
CA GLN A 80 -13.87 -15.26 0.32
C GLN A 80 -13.07 -13.96 0.21
N ILE A 81 -11.92 -13.91 0.88
CA ILE A 81 -10.85 -12.93 0.66
C ILE A 81 -9.55 -13.72 0.54
N ASP A 82 -8.83 -13.55 -0.57
CA ASP A 82 -7.56 -14.24 -0.83
C ASP A 82 -6.35 -13.33 -0.57
N VAL A 83 -6.47 -12.04 -0.86
CA VAL A 83 -5.35 -11.08 -0.74
C VAL A 83 -5.86 -9.75 -0.20
N LEU A 84 -5.11 -9.19 0.75
CA LEU A 84 -5.24 -7.81 1.20
C LEU A 84 -3.99 -7.02 0.82
N ILE A 85 -4.18 -5.89 0.10
CA ILE A 85 -3.11 -4.94 -0.22
C ILE A 85 -3.42 -3.62 0.48
N ASN A 86 -2.62 -3.29 1.48
CA ASN A 86 -2.69 -2.02 2.19
C ASN A 86 -1.80 -0.99 1.51
N SER A 87 -2.37 -0.20 0.59
CA SER A 87 -1.65 0.86 -0.14
C SER A 87 -2.16 2.27 0.17
N ALA A 88 -3.19 2.41 1.01
CA ALA A 88 -3.61 3.71 1.50
C ALA A 88 -2.55 4.33 2.42
N GLY A 89 -2.26 5.62 2.23
CA GLY A 89 -1.33 6.34 3.08
C GLY A 89 -1.25 7.81 2.71
N ILE A 90 -0.68 8.58 3.62
CA ILE A 90 -0.37 10.00 3.46
C ILE A 90 1.08 10.27 3.82
N ILE A 91 1.60 11.42 3.39
CA ILE A 91 2.86 12.01 3.83
C ILE A 91 2.60 13.45 4.23
N ALA A 92 3.30 13.94 5.21
CA ALA A 92 3.37 15.34 5.58
C ALA A 92 4.78 15.69 6.03
N ASN A 93 5.17 16.93 5.81
CA ASN A 93 6.44 17.46 6.32
C ASN A 93 6.30 17.80 7.81
N GLY A 94 7.39 17.61 8.55
CA GLY A 94 7.50 17.96 9.96
C GLY A 94 8.72 17.33 10.61
N SER A 95 9.38 18.11 11.48
CA SER A 95 10.48 17.67 12.35
C SER A 95 9.95 17.34 13.75
N ILE A 96 10.85 16.95 14.66
CA ILE A 96 10.49 16.74 16.08
C ILE A 96 9.96 18.04 16.74
N GLU A 97 10.38 19.19 16.26
CA GLU A 97 9.98 20.49 16.80
C GLU A 97 8.70 21.04 16.18
N THR A 98 8.43 20.70 14.91
CA THR A 98 7.36 21.30 14.12
C THR A 98 6.14 20.41 13.88
N THR A 99 6.25 19.11 14.16
CA THR A 99 5.12 18.18 14.03
C THR A 99 4.14 18.39 15.20
N SER A 100 2.92 18.84 14.91
CA SER A 100 1.86 18.94 15.91
C SER A 100 1.35 17.56 16.34
N LEU A 101 0.71 17.46 17.50
CA LEU A 101 0.06 16.21 17.93
C LEU A 101 -1.05 15.80 16.96
N ASP A 102 -1.81 16.74 16.44
CA ASP A 102 -2.86 16.46 15.46
C ASP A 102 -2.32 15.87 14.16
N ASP A 103 -1.20 16.42 13.65
CA ASP A 103 -0.53 15.88 12.45
C ASP A 103 0.08 14.48 12.71
N TRP A 104 0.65 14.30 13.90
CA TRP A 104 1.14 13.02 14.36
C TRP A 104 0.01 11.98 14.41
N ASP A 105 -1.09 12.30 15.12
CA ASP A 105 -2.22 11.39 15.27
C ASP A 105 -2.88 11.07 13.93
N LYS A 106 -3.05 12.05 13.07
CA LYS A 106 -3.55 11.87 11.71
C LYS A 106 -2.66 10.92 10.90
N MET A 107 -1.33 11.08 10.98
CA MET A 107 -0.37 10.22 10.30
C MET A 107 -0.47 8.78 10.80
N MET A 108 -0.46 8.59 12.13
CA MET A 108 -0.56 7.27 12.76
C MET A 108 -1.91 6.60 12.47
N ASN A 109 -2.99 7.35 12.54
CA ASN A 109 -4.33 6.82 12.27
C ASN A 109 -4.48 6.34 10.82
N ILE A 110 -3.96 7.09 9.83
CA ILE A 110 -4.08 6.72 8.42
C ILE A 110 -3.05 5.65 8.02
N ASN A 111 -1.77 5.82 8.40
CA ASN A 111 -0.70 4.95 7.88
C ASN A 111 -0.52 3.66 8.68
N LEU A 112 -0.97 3.61 9.92
CA LEU A 112 -0.75 2.45 10.81
C LEU A 112 -2.06 1.85 11.35
N ARG A 113 -2.90 2.65 12.06
CA ARG A 113 -4.12 2.13 12.68
C ARG A 113 -5.08 1.55 11.64
N SER A 114 -5.26 2.23 10.50
CA SER A 114 -6.12 1.73 9.42
C SER A 114 -5.60 0.42 8.81
N VAL A 115 -4.27 0.29 8.64
CA VAL A 115 -3.61 -0.93 8.15
C VAL A 115 -3.83 -2.08 9.13
N PHE A 116 -3.58 -1.84 10.41
CA PHE A 116 -3.84 -2.83 11.47
C PHE A 116 -5.31 -3.29 11.45
N TYR A 117 -6.25 -2.34 11.40
CA TYR A 117 -7.67 -2.68 11.50
C TYR A 117 -8.18 -3.42 10.25
N MET A 118 -7.73 -3.03 9.06
CA MET A 118 -8.01 -3.79 7.83
C MET A 118 -7.46 -5.23 7.93
N MET A 119 -6.24 -5.41 8.40
CA MET A 119 -5.68 -6.74 8.63
C MET A 119 -6.51 -7.53 9.64
N HIS A 120 -6.80 -6.93 10.81
CA HIS A 120 -7.59 -7.54 11.87
C HIS A 120 -8.94 -8.07 11.35
N LYS A 121 -9.63 -7.31 10.51
CA LYS A 121 -10.94 -7.71 9.94
C LYS A 121 -10.81 -8.74 8.82
N CYS A 122 -9.74 -8.70 8.03
CA CYS A 122 -9.55 -9.64 6.91
C CYS A 122 -8.95 -10.98 7.32
N VAL A 123 -8.16 -11.03 8.41
CA VAL A 123 -7.43 -12.23 8.86
C VAL A 123 -8.32 -13.48 8.99
N PRO A 124 -9.53 -13.46 9.60
CA PRO A 124 -10.37 -14.66 9.72
C PRO A 124 -10.78 -15.26 8.36
N HIS A 125 -10.80 -14.43 7.30
CA HIS A 125 -11.12 -14.86 5.93
C HIS A 125 -9.89 -15.31 5.16
N LEU A 126 -8.76 -14.63 5.39
CA LEU A 126 -7.46 -15.02 4.84
C LEU A 126 -6.97 -16.38 5.36
N GLU A 127 -7.26 -16.72 6.62
CA GLU A 127 -6.98 -18.05 7.19
C GLU A 127 -7.70 -19.16 6.44
N LYS A 128 -8.96 -18.95 6.06
CA LYS A 128 -9.76 -19.93 5.30
C LYS A 128 -9.20 -20.19 3.90
N THR A 129 -8.63 -19.18 3.27
CA THR A 129 -8.10 -19.24 1.90
C THR A 129 -6.59 -19.54 1.85
N LYS A 130 -5.92 -19.59 3.02
CA LYS A 130 -4.46 -19.57 3.15
C LYS A 130 -3.86 -18.42 2.33
N GLY A 131 -4.50 -17.27 2.47
CA GLY A 131 -4.24 -16.09 1.68
C GLY A 131 -3.00 -15.31 2.11
N ASN A 132 -2.94 -14.05 1.71
CA ASN A 132 -1.80 -13.22 2.10
C ASN A 132 -2.13 -11.73 2.18
N VAL A 133 -1.22 -11.01 2.85
CA VAL A 133 -1.22 -9.55 2.98
C VAL A 133 0.05 -8.98 2.38
N VAL A 134 -0.06 -7.89 1.63
CA VAL A 134 1.08 -7.07 1.21
C VAL A 134 0.85 -5.62 1.65
N ASN A 135 1.70 -5.14 2.53
CA ASN A 135 1.67 -3.76 3.03
C ASN A 135 2.59 -2.87 2.19
N VAL A 136 2.11 -1.70 1.77
CA VAL A 136 2.94 -0.69 1.11
C VAL A 136 3.52 0.22 2.18
N SER A 137 4.76 -0.08 2.56
CA SER A 137 5.57 0.72 3.46
C SER A 137 6.35 1.81 2.68
N SER A 138 7.60 2.02 2.99
CA SER A 138 8.51 2.96 2.33
C SER A 138 9.95 2.65 2.72
N ILE A 139 10.92 3.10 1.90
CA ILE A 139 12.32 3.15 2.31
C ILE A 139 12.52 3.96 3.61
N THR A 140 11.60 4.90 3.90
CA THR A 140 11.60 5.68 5.15
C THR A 140 11.27 4.86 6.39
N GLY A 141 10.73 3.67 6.25
CA GLY A 141 10.56 2.72 7.35
C GLY A 141 11.87 2.03 7.76
N LEU A 142 12.85 1.98 6.84
CA LEU A 142 14.16 1.37 7.04
C LEU A 142 15.27 2.39 7.29
N ARG A 143 15.09 3.62 6.78
CA ARG A 143 16.07 4.72 6.87
C ARG A 143 15.38 5.99 7.36
N ALA A 144 16.09 6.75 8.18
CA ALA A 144 15.60 8.05 8.65
C ALA A 144 15.85 9.14 7.61
N PHE A 145 14.87 10.02 7.43
CA PHE A 145 14.98 11.20 6.59
C PHE A 145 14.51 12.43 7.38
N PRO A 146 15.22 13.57 7.30
CA PRO A 146 14.82 14.78 7.99
C PRO A 146 13.51 15.34 7.41
N ASN A 147 12.78 16.08 8.22
CA ASN A 147 11.53 16.79 7.86
C ASN A 147 10.33 15.91 7.43
N VAL A 148 10.39 14.60 7.70
CA VAL A 148 9.25 13.68 7.50
C VAL A 148 9.15 12.69 8.68
N LEU A 149 9.33 13.19 9.91
CA LEU A 149 9.46 12.38 11.13
C LEU A 149 8.26 11.44 11.33
N ALA A 150 7.04 11.94 11.39
CA ALA A 150 5.84 11.13 11.64
C ALA A 150 5.64 10.09 10.54
N TYR A 151 5.95 10.43 9.29
CA TYR A 151 5.89 9.49 8.18
C TYR A 151 6.90 8.35 8.34
N CYS A 152 8.18 8.65 8.64
CA CYS A 152 9.20 7.63 8.90
C CYS A 152 8.76 6.67 10.00
N VAL A 153 8.31 7.21 11.15
CA VAL A 153 7.84 6.39 12.28
C VAL A 153 6.65 5.52 11.89
N SER A 154 5.66 6.08 11.18
CA SER A 154 4.50 5.31 10.73
C SER A 154 4.88 4.14 9.81
N LYS A 155 5.88 4.32 8.93
CA LYS A 155 6.34 3.28 8.00
C LYS A 155 7.22 2.24 8.69
N ALA A 156 8.08 2.65 9.63
CA ALA A 156 8.82 1.72 10.49
C ALA A 156 7.88 0.85 11.33
N ALA A 157 6.81 1.45 11.87
CA ALA A 157 5.77 0.70 12.58
C ALA A 157 5.00 -0.27 11.67
N THR A 158 4.73 0.10 10.42
CA THR A 158 4.11 -0.79 9.42
C THR A 158 5.02 -1.98 9.08
N ASP A 159 6.33 -1.76 8.99
CA ASP A 159 7.31 -2.83 8.77
C ASP A 159 7.36 -3.79 9.97
N GLN A 160 7.31 -3.25 11.20
CA GLN A 160 7.29 -4.09 12.39
C GLN A 160 5.95 -4.84 12.54
N LEU A 161 4.81 -4.19 12.24
CA LEU A 161 3.49 -4.85 12.19
C LEU A 161 3.52 -6.02 11.19
N THR A 162 4.14 -5.83 10.02
CA THR A 162 4.31 -6.89 9.01
C THR A 162 5.06 -8.09 9.57
N ARG A 163 6.19 -7.88 10.24
CA ARG A 163 7.02 -8.96 10.81
C ARG A 163 6.30 -9.72 11.92
N CYS A 164 5.68 -9.00 12.86
CA CYS A 164 4.93 -9.62 13.95
C CYS A 164 3.75 -10.45 13.41
N SER A 165 2.94 -9.86 12.53
CA SER A 165 1.79 -10.57 11.95
C SER A 165 2.21 -11.78 11.10
N ALA A 166 3.35 -11.72 10.42
CA ALA A 166 3.87 -12.85 9.65
C ALA A 166 4.16 -14.06 10.55
N LEU A 167 4.79 -13.84 11.71
CA LEU A 167 5.07 -14.91 12.68
C LEU A 167 3.80 -15.50 13.29
N GLU A 168 2.84 -14.64 13.63
CA GLU A 168 1.58 -15.06 14.26
C GLU A 168 0.66 -15.84 13.29
N LEU A 169 0.71 -15.49 11.99
CA LEU A 169 -0.19 -16.03 10.99
C LEU A 169 0.40 -17.16 10.14
N ALA A 170 1.72 -17.33 10.13
CA ALA A 170 2.38 -18.42 9.41
C ALA A 170 1.86 -19.82 9.78
N PRO A 171 1.63 -20.17 11.06
CA PRO A 171 1.05 -21.47 11.43
C PRO A 171 -0.36 -21.69 10.85
N LYS A 172 -1.06 -20.62 10.49
CA LYS A 172 -2.40 -20.63 9.88
C LYS A 172 -2.35 -20.63 8.36
N GLY A 173 -1.15 -20.63 7.76
CA GLY A 173 -0.91 -20.63 6.33
C GLY A 173 -1.05 -19.25 5.66
N VAL A 174 -1.17 -18.17 6.43
CA VAL A 174 -1.26 -16.80 5.90
C VAL A 174 0.12 -16.16 5.86
N ARG A 175 0.48 -15.59 4.71
CA ARG A 175 1.75 -14.85 4.53
C ARG A 175 1.51 -13.35 4.67
N VAL A 176 2.45 -12.64 5.30
CA VAL A 176 2.38 -11.19 5.44
C VAL A 176 3.75 -10.61 5.06
N ASN A 177 3.76 -9.73 4.07
CA ASN A 177 4.99 -9.09 3.57
C ASN A 177 4.77 -7.59 3.37
N ALA A 178 5.85 -6.83 3.24
CA ALA A 178 5.80 -5.43 2.87
C ALA A 178 6.72 -5.14 1.68
N VAL A 179 6.38 -4.10 0.94
CA VAL A 179 7.26 -3.46 -0.04
C VAL A 179 7.66 -2.08 0.48
N ASN A 180 8.94 -1.70 0.28
CA ASN A 180 9.51 -0.43 0.73
C ASN A 180 9.97 0.38 -0.50
N PRO A 181 9.05 1.09 -1.18
CA PRO A 181 9.41 1.89 -2.34
C PRO A 181 10.32 3.07 -1.98
N GLY A 182 11.24 3.39 -2.89
CA GLY A 182 11.86 4.69 -2.98
C GLY A 182 10.89 5.73 -3.56
N VAL A 183 11.43 6.87 -4.01
CA VAL A 183 10.60 7.88 -4.67
C VAL A 183 9.97 7.31 -5.93
N THR A 184 8.65 7.26 -5.93
CA THR A 184 7.83 6.72 -7.02
C THR A 184 6.91 7.83 -7.52
N VAL A 185 6.76 7.98 -8.84
CA VAL A 185 5.91 9.03 -9.46
C VAL A 185 4.44 8.78 -9.11
N THR A 186 3.93 9.51 -8.11
CA THR A 186 2.55 9.41 -7.62
C THR A 186 2.05 10.78 -7.15
N ASN A 187 0.78 10.87 -6.82
CA ASN A 187 0.21 12.10 -6.24
C ASN A 187 0.45 12.23 -4.72
N LEU A 188 1.22 11.34 -4.09
CA LEU A 188 1.40 11.31 -2.63
C LEU A 188 1.96 12.64 -2.10
N HIS A 189 3.08 13.12 -2.66
CA HIS A 189 3.74 14.36 -2.22
C HIS A 189 2.89 15.60 -2.51
N LYS A 190 2.21 15.65 -3.67
CA LYS A 190 1.27 16.74 -3.99
C LYS A 190 0.11 16.80 -3.00
N ARG A 191 -0.46 15.67 -2.63
CA ARG A 191 -1.50 15.58 -1.60
C ARG A 191 -0.97 15.91 -0.20
N GLY A 192 0.32 15.74 0.04
CA GLY A 192 1.05 16.16 1.24
C GLY A 192 1.41 17.65 1.27
N GLY A 193 0.90 18.45 0.31
CA GLY A 193 1.07 19.90 0.27
C GLY A 193 2.22 20.39 -0.61
N MET A 194 2.88 19.51 -1.38
CA MET A 194 3.94 19.92 -2.29
C MET A 194 3.35 20.52 -3.58
N GLU A 195 3.67 21.76 -3.88
CA GLU A 195 3.28 22.46 -5.11
C GLU A 195 3.81 21.76 -6.37
N SER A 196 3.13 21.89 -7.49
CA SER A 196 3.45 21.15 -8.72
C SER A 196 4.84 21.46 -9.28
N GLU A 197 5.31 22.71 -9.20
CA GLU A 197 6.66 23.10 -9.61
C GLU A 197 7.72 22.45 -8.71
N LYS A 198 7.57 22.60 -7.41
CA LYS A 198 8.46 21.97 -6.41
C LYS A 198 8.48 20.45 -6.53
N TYR A 199 7.35 19.85 -6.96
CA TYR A 199 7.30 18.41 -7.19
C TYR A 199 8.13 17.99 -8.41
N ALA A 200 8.15 18.77 -9.46
CA ALA A 200 9.01 18.50 -10.62
C ALA A 200 10.49 18.55 -10.24
N ASP A 201 10.91 19.60 -9.52
CA ASP A 201 12.28 19.75 -9.01
C ASP A 201 12.66 18.61 -8.05
N PHE A 202 11.74 18.22 -7.18
CA PHE A 202 11.92 17.09 -6.29
C PHE A 202 12.14 15.78 -7.05
N LEU A 203 11.43 15.54 -8.14
CA LEU A 203 11.63 14.34 -8.97
C LEU A 203 13.00 14.37 -9.68
N GLU A 204 13.42 15.53 -10.21
CA GLU A 204 14.74 15.69 -10.82
C GLU A 204 15.86 15.46 -9.79
N TYR A 205 15.77 16.11 -8.63
CA TYR A 205 16.71 15.87 -7.53
C TYR A 205 16.75 14.41 -7.10
N SER A 206 15.58 13.76 -7.04
CA SER A 206 15.50 12.36 -6.64
C SER A 206 16.24 11.42 -7.57
N LYS A 207 16.44 11.75 -8.84
CA LYS A 207 17.29 10.97 -9.75
C LYS A 207 18.73 10.87 -9.26
N THR A 208 19.25 11.92 -8.63
CA THR A 208 20.62 11.94 -8.09
C THR A 208 20.79 11.12 -6.82
N THR A 209 19.68 10.89 -6.09
CA THR A 209 19.70 10.14 -4.81
C THR A 209 19.39 8.65 -4.97
N HIS A 210 19.00 8.22 -6.16
CA HIS A 210 18.77 6.81 -6.47
C HIS A 210 19.89 6.30 -7.39
N PRO A 211 20.68 5.30 -6.98
CA PRO A 211 21.80 4.76 -7.79
C PRO A 211 21.42 4.36 -9.22
N LEU A 212 20.17 3.91 -9.46
CA LEU A 212 19.71 3.64 -10.82
C LEU A 212 19.44 4.90 -11.67
N GLY A 213 19.72 6.11 -11.15
CA GLY A 213 19.62 7.38 -11.89
C GLY A 213 18.20 7.81 -12.25
N ARG A 214 17.19 7.22 -11.63
CA ARG A 214 15.77 7.54 -11.90
C ARG A 214 14.87 7.25 -10.70
N VAL A 215 13.70 7.86 -10.70
CA VAL A 215 12.61 7.53 -9.80
C VAL A 215 11.84 6.29 -10.29
N GLY A 216 11.12 5.63 -9.38
CA GLY A 216 10.30 4.46 -9.68
C GLY A 216 8.97 4.83 -10.37
N LYS A 217 8.40 3.85 -11.07
CA LYS A 217 7.04 3.93 -11.62
C LYS A 217 6.09 3.11 -10.75
N PRO A 218 4.81 3.53 -10.59
CA PRO A 218 3.83 2.76 -9.80
C PRO A 218 3.69 1.30 -10.24
N LEU A 219 3.80 1.03 -11.54
CA LEU A 219 3.71 -0.32 -12.08
C LEU A 219 4.86 -1.22 -11.61
N GLU A 220 6.07 -0.69 -11.45
CA GLU A 220 7.22 -1.49 -10.97
C GLU A 220 6.97 -1.99 -9.54
N VAL A 221 6.40 -1.14 -8.69
CA VAL A 221 6.01 -1.52 -7.32
C VAL A 221 4.83 -2.50 -7.35
N ALA A 222 3.85 -2.29 -8.22
CA ALA A 222 2.69 -3.16 -8.38
C ALA A 222 3.09 -4.58 -8.84
N GLU A 223 4.10 -4.73 -9.69
CA GLU A 223 4.64 -6.03 -10.12
C GLU A 223 5.27 -6.80 -8.94
N LEU A 224 6.02 -6.12 -8.06
CA LEU A 224 6.54 -6.74 -6.86
C LEU A 224 5.42 -7.14 -5.88
N ILE A 225 4.41 -6.29 -5.69
CA ILE A 225 3.22 -6.61 -4.91
C ILE A 225 2.53 -7.85 -5.47
N TYR A 226 2.34 -7.90 -6.79
CA TYR A 226 1.74 -9.05 -7.47
C TYR A 226 2.54 -10.33 -7.28
N TYR A 227 3.88 -10.26 -7.39
CA TYR A 227 4.76 -11.39 -7.14
C TYR A 227 4.61 -11.91 -5.71
N LEU A 228 4.69 -11.03 -4.71
CA LEU A 228 4.56 -11.38 -3.28
C LEU A 228 3.18 -11.95 -2.95
N ALA A 229 2.14 -11.50 -3.63
CA ALA A 229 0.78 -11.99 -3.47
C ALA A 229 0.55 -13.35 -4.17
N SER A 230 1.41 -13.75 -5.11
CA SER A 230 1.24 -14.97 -5.90
C SER A 230 1.83 -16.23 -5.22
N GLU A 231 1.47 -17.41 -5.74
CA GLU A 231 2.03 -18.70 -5.32
C GLU A 231 3.56 -18.81 -5.59
N LYS A 232 4.09 -17.97 -6.48
CA LYS A 232 5.55 -17.92 -6.74
C LYS A 232 6.35 -17.44 -5.52
N ALA A 233 5.68 -16.74 -4.59
CA ALA A 233 6.24 -16.28 -3.33
C ALA A 233 5.79 -17.14 -2.13
N SER A 234 5.41 -18.40 -2.33
CA SER A 234 4.86 -19.28 -1.28
C SER A 234 5.82 -19.53 -0.10
N TRP A 235 7.13 -19.34 -0.30
CA TRP A 235 8.17 -19.46 0.73
C TRP A 235 8.66 -18.12 1.28
N ILE A 236 7.88 -17.02 1.06
CA ILE A 236 8.23 -15.67 1.48
C ILE A 236 7.17 -15.13 2.44
N THR A 237 7.56 -14.90 3.70
CA THR A 237 6.75 -14.21 4.71
C THR A 237 7.64 -13.43 5.67
N GLY A 238 7.15 -12.31 6.22
CA GLY A 238 7.84 -11.46 7.18
C GLY A 238 8.91 -10.54 6.57
N VAL A 239 9.00 -10.45 5.24
CA VAL A 239 9.99 -9.60 4.59
C VAL A 239 9.46 -8.18 4.36
N THR A 240 10.39 -7.23 4.37
CA THR A 240 10.19 -5.83 3.98
C THR A 240 11.12 -5.57 2.79
N TYR A 241 10.59 -5.72 1.57
CA TYR A 241 11.36 -5.67 0.33
C TYR A 241 11.60 -4.23 -0.14
N GLU A 242 12.86 -3.83 -0.22
CA GLU A 242 13.25 -2.57 -0.85
C GLU A 242 13.03 -2.63 -2.36
N ILE A 243 12.33 -1.64 -2.90
CA ILE A 243 12.14 -1.38 -4.32
C ILE A 243 12.34 0.12 -4.56
N ASP A 244 13.58 0.55 -4.47
CA ASP A 244 13.95 1.94 -4.27
C ASP A 244 15.10 2.43 -5.18
N GLY A 245 15.45 1.66 -6.20
CA GLY A 245 16.55 1.98 -7.10
C GLY A 245 17.92 2.05 -6.41
N GLY A 246 18.06 1.38 -5.26
CA GLY A 246 19.29 1.34 -4.47
C GLY A 246 19.44 2.49 -3.47
N ARG A 247 18.42 3.34 -3.29
CA ARG A 247 18.48 4.50 -2.38
C ARG A 247 18.80 4.11 -0.93
N GLY A 248 18.25 3.01 -0.45
CA GLY A 248 18.49 2.51 0.90
C GLY A 248 19.92 2.07 1.17
N GLN A 249 20.71 1.83 0.13
CA GLN A 249 22.11 1.42 0.23
C GLN A 249 23.07 2.62 0.16
N THR A 250 22.58 3.83 -0.12
CA THR A 250 23.44 5.02 -0.20
C THR A 250 23.65 5.64 1.17
N CYS A 251 24.87 6.11 1.44
CA CYS A 251 25.13 7.10 2.47
C CYS A 251 24.73 8.48 1.92
N ALA A 252 24.09 9.33 2.74
CA ALA A 252 23.94 10.73 2.40
C ALA A 252 25.36 11.35 2.28
N ARG A 253 25.69 11.84 1.11
CA ARG A 253 26.90 12.62 0.82
C ARG A 253 26.52 14.06 0.60
#